data_cd41b47b204baa105d4d012aec0eaaee
#
_entry.id   cd41b47b204baa105d4d012aec0eaaee
#
_cell.length_a   1.000
_cell.length_b   1.000
_cell.length_c   1.000
_cell.angle_alpha   90.00
_cell.angle_beta   90.00
_cell.angle_gamma   90.00
#
_symmetry.space_group_name_H-M   'P 1'
#
loop_
_entity.id
_entity.type
_entity.pdbx_description
1 polymer ?
#
loop_
_entity_poly.entity_id
_entity_poly.type
_entity_poly.pdbx_seq_one_letter_code
_entity_poly.pdbx_strand_id
1 'polypeptide(L)'
;MSIRRVALLTAGGFAPCLSAAVGDLIERYTEVAPDVEIITYQYGYHGLLTGNYVVVDEEGRKNAGILRDFGGSPIGNSRVKLTNAKNLVERGLVAEGVNPLEFAAEQLRKDGVDVLHTIGGDDTNTTAADLAAYLHEHDYELTVVGLPKTIDNDIIPIRQSLGAWTAAEQGAGFAFNVIGEHRSNPRMLIVHECMGRNCGYLTAETARRYHELLQAKQWAPSLGLTRERWDVHAVFLPEMKLDLAAEAERLKAIMDEQGNVNIFLSEGAGVPEIIAELEAAGQEVQRDPFGHVKLDTINPGQWFAKQFAELIGAEKVMVQKSGYYSRAAHANAEDLALIKEMCDLAVECALRGESGVIGRDEENDDVLCAIAFPRIAGGKPFDITRPWFTALMDELGQAVEPAETAPEH
;
A
#
# COMPACT_ATOMS: atom_id res chain seq x y z
N MET A 1 -34.18 -6.85 -4.22
CA MET A 1 -34.16 -8.14 -3.45
C MET A 1 -34.02 -7.82 -1.97
N SER A 2 -34.52 -8.68 -1.07
CA SER A 2 -34.21 -8.55 0.37
C SER A 2 -32.85 -9.17 0.62
N ILE A 3 -31.86 -8.36 1.03
CA ILE A 3 -30.54 -8.84 1.40
C ILE A 3 -30.65 -9.61 2.71
N ARG A 4 -30.17 -10.83 2.74
CA ARG A 4 -30.19 -11.73 3.90
C ARG A 4 -28.82 -11.97 4.48
N ARG A 5 -27.81 -12.08 3.60
CA ARG A 5 -26.44 -12.40 4.01
C ARG A 5 -25.41 -11.56 3.27
N VAL A 6 -24.52 -10.93 4.04
CA VAL A 6 -23.39 -10.14 3.56
C VAL A 6 -22.10 -10.84 3.94
N ALA A 7 -21.16 -10.94 3.01
CA ALA A 7 -19.83 -11.49 3.25
C ALA A 7 -18.76 -10.40 3.20
N LEU A 8 -17.79 -10.45 4.10
CA LEU A 8 -16.61 -9.59 4.13
C LEU A 8 -15.36 -10.42 3.88
N LEU A 9 -14.43 -9.93 3.08
CA LEU A 9 -13.09 -10.49 2.94
C LEU A 9 -12.02 -9.42 2.75
N THR A 10 -10.82 -9.69 3.27
CA THR A 10 -9.63 -8.88 3.04
C THR A 10 -8.60 -9.67 2.25
N ALA A 11 -8.00 -9.07 1.23
CA ALA A 11 -7.01 -9.73 0.38
C ALA A 11 -5.90 -8.80 -0.12
N GLY A 12 -4.82 -9.39 -0.65
CA GLY A 12 -3.66 -8.67 -1.16
C GLY A 12 -2.58 -8.42 -0.10
N GLY A 13 -1.82 -7.35 -0.21
CA GLY A 13 -0.86 -6.90 0.80
C GLY A 13 -1.55 -6.30 2.02
N PHE A 14 -0.88 -6.28 3.18
CA PHE A 14 -1.40 -5.55 4.33
C PHE A 14 -1.34 -4.03 4.10
N ALA A 15 -2.30 -3.31 4.70
CA ALA A 15 -2.29 -1.87 4.86
C ALA A 15 -2.95 -1.49 6.19
N PRO A 16 -2.64 -0.34 6.78
CA PRO A 16 -3.14 0.07 8.10
C PRO A 16 -4.61 0.53 8.08
N CYS A 17 -5.48 -0.24 7.47
CA CYS A 17 -6.92 0.06 7.35
C CYS A 17 -7.78 -1.19 7.51
N LEU A 18 -7.19 -2.39 7.34
CA LEU A 18 -7.97 -3.62 7.19
C LEU A 18 -8.86 -3.89 8.40
N SER A 19 -8.29 -3.78 9.61
CA SER A 19 -9.01 -4.02 10.85
C SER A 19 -10.15 -3.00 11.03
N ALA A 20 -9.86 -1.71 10.90
CA ALA A 20 -10.84 -0.64 11.04
C ALA A 20 -11.98 -0.74 9.98
N ALA A 21 -11.64 -1.04 8.71
CA ALA A 21 -12.63 -1.19 7.65
C ALA A 21 -13.59 -2.36 7.90
N VAL A 22 -13.09 -3.50 8.40
CA VAL A 22 -13.95 -4.62 8.82
C VAL A 22 -14.88 -4.17 9.96
N GLY A 23 -14.34 -3.47 10.96
CA GLY A 23 -15.12 -2.95 12.09
C GLY A 23 -16.23 -2.00 11.66
N ASP A 24 -15.88 -1.02 10.82
CA ASP A 24 -16.82 0.02 10.37
C ASP A 24 -17.94 -0.54 9.46
N LEU A 25 -17.62 -1.52 8.60
CA LEU A 25 -18.68 -2.23 7.84
C LEU A 25 -19.63 -2.96 8.77
N ILE A 26 -19.14 -3.68 9.78
CA ILE A 26 -19.97 -4.41 10.76
C ILE A 26 -20.85 -3.43 11.56
N GLU A 27 -20.28 -2.33 12.04
CA GLU A 27 -21.03 -1.31 12.78
C GLU A 27 -22.13 -0.69 11.91
N ARG A 28 -21.78 -0.30 10.66
CA ARG A 28 -22.77 0.33 9.77
C ARG A 28 -23.92 -0.60 9.41
N TYR A 29 -23.66 -1.88 9.11
CA TYR A 29 -24.73 -2.86 8.92
C TYR A 29 -25.57 -3.06 10.19
N THR A 30 -24.95 -3.06 11.36
CA THR A 30 -25.65 -3.18 12.64
C THR A 30 -26.61 -2.01 12.90
N GLU A 31 -26.21 -0.79 12.47
CA GLU A 31 -27.04 0.41 12.59
C GLU A 31 -28.23 0.43 11.61
N VAL A 32 -28.00 0.12 10.33
CA VAL A 32 -28.99 0.38 9.27
C VAL A 32 -29.72 -0.87 8.76
N ALA A 33 -29.18 -2.06 9.01
CA ALA A 33 -29.72 -3.35 8.59
C ALA A 33 -29.43 -4.45 9.61
N PRO A 34 -29.91 -4.35 10.86
CA PRO A 34 -29.55 -5.26 11.96
C PRO A 34 -29.95 -6.72 11.71
N ASP A 35 -30.95 -6.98 10.88
CA ASP A 35 -31.45 -8.32 10.56
C ASP A 35 -30.59 -9.06 9.51
N VAL A 36 -29.66 -8.36 8.83
CA VAL A 36 -28.77 -8.96 7.85
C VAL A 36 -27.70 -9.78 8.55
N GLU A 37 -27.54 -11.04 8.17
CA GLU A 37 -26.45 -11.87 8.67
C GLU A 37 -25.12 -11.45 8.03
N ILE A 38 -24.08 -11.26 8.85
CA ILE A 38 -22.74 -10.91 8.38
C ILE A 38 -21.82 -12.12 8.58
N ILE A 39 -21.15 -12.54 7.51
CA ILE A 39 -20.10 -13.55 7.56
C ILE A 39 -18.76 -12.94 7.14
N THR A 40 -17.67 -13.50 7.68
CA THR A 40 -16.31 -13.08 7.34
C THR A 40 -15.52 -14.27 6.82
N TYR A 41 -15.14 -14.25 5.53
CA TYR A 41 -14.26 -15.29 4.98
C TYR A 41 -12.86 -15.17 5.58
N GLN A 42 -12.39 -16.27 6.17
CA GLN A 42 -11.09 -16.28 6.83
C GLN A 42 -9.95 -16.38 5.81
N TYR A 43 -8.99 -15.45 5.89
CA TYR A 43 -7.87 -15.36 4.93
C TYR A 43 -8.29 -15.06 3.49
N GLY A 44 -9.31 -14.20 3.33
CA GLY A 44 -9.72 -13.70 2.00
C GLY A 44 -10.21 -14.78 1.05
N TYR A 45 -9.74 -14.76 -0.19
CA TYR A 45 -10.12 -15.77 -1.19
C TYR A 45 -9.74 -17.21 -0.82
N HIS A 46 -8.77 -17.41 0.08
CA HIS A 46 -8.50 -18.74 0.62
C HIS A 46 -9.72 -19.28 1.39
N GLY A 47 -10.29 -18.47 2.26
CA GLY A 47 -11.48 -18.82 3.03
C GLY A 47 -12.71 -19.04 2.14
N LEU A 48 -12.88 -18.22 1.10
CA LEU A 48 -13.95 -18.42 0.12
C LEU A 48 -13.80 -19.77 -0.59
N LEU A 49 -12.62 -20.12 -1.12
CA LEU A 49 -12.39 -21.40 -1.79
C LEU A 49 -12.63 -22.61 -0.87
N THR A 50 -12.36 -22.48 0.42
CA THR A 50 -12.49 -23.57 1.39
C THR A 50 -13.83 -23.58 2.13
N GLY A 51 -14.71 -22.60 1.90
CA GLY A 51 -15.96 -22.40 2.65
C GLY A 51 -15.71 -22.10 4.14
N ASN A 52 -14.53 -21.53 4.47
CA ASN A 52 -14.14 -21.21 5.84
C ASN A 52 -14.51 -19.76 6.17
N TYR A 53 -15.60 -19.59 6.89
CA TYR A 53 -16.07 -18.29 7.36
C TYR A 53 -16.52 -18.32 8.83
N VAL A 54 -16.62 -17.17 9.44
CA VAL A 54 -17.17 -16.96 10.78
C VAL A 54 -18.40 -16.05 10.65
N VAL A 55 -19.47 -16.40 11.38
CA VAL A 55 -20.65 -15.55 11.50
C VAL A 55 -20.40 -14.51 12.58
N VAL A 56 -20.66 -13.25 12.29
CA VAL A 56 -20.57 -12.16 13.27
C VAL A 56 -21.81 -12.19 14.15
N ASP A 57 -21.64 -12.64 15.39
CA ASP A 57 -22.71 -12.71 16.39
C ASP A 57 -23.00 -11.35 17.06
N GLU A 58 -23.92 -11.32 18.02
CA GLU A 58 -24.28 -10.08 18.74
C GLU A 58 -23.10 -9.47 19.51
N GLU A 59 -22.23 -10.31 20.07
CA GLU A 59 -21.04 -9.84 20.78
C GLU A 59 -20.02 -9.22 19.81
N GLY A 60 -19.79 -9.86 18.67
CA GLY A 60 -18.96 -9.33 17.60
C GLY A 60 -19.48 -7.99 17.07
N ARG A 61 -20.79 -7.87 16.83
CA ARG A 61 -21.42 -6.60 16.40
C ARG A 61 -21.24 -5.49 17.43
N LYS A 62 -21.47 -5.79 18.72
CA LYS A 62 -21.34 -4.82 19.81
C LYS A 62 -19.91 -4.31 19.99
N ASN A 63 -18.91 -5.14 19.71
CA ASN A 63 -17.51 -4.83 19.94
C ASN A 63 -16.73 -4.48 18.66
N ALA A 64 -17.40 -4.36 17.50
CA ALA A 64 -16.73 -4.12 16.22
C ALA A 64 -15.86 -2.86 16.20
N GLY A 65 -16.24 -1.81 16.93
CA GLY A 65 -15.48 -0.57 17.06
C GLY A 65 -14.07 -0.74 17.65
N ILE A 66 -13.83 -1.79 18.43
CA ILE A 66 -12.50 -2.10 19.01
C ILE A 66 -11.48 -2.34 17.89
N LEU A 67 -11.92 -2.78 16.70
CA LEU A 67 -11.05 -3.08 15.58
C LEU A 67 -10.30 -1.85 15.05
N ARG A 68 -10.73 -0.63 15.37
CA ARG A 68 -10.01 0.61 15.03
C ARG A 68 -8.69 0.76 15.75
N ASP A 69 -8.55 0.13 16.92
CA ASP A 69 -7.33 0.21 17.74
C ASP A 69 -6.26 -0.80 17.34
N PHE A 70 -6.55 -1.67 16.34
CA PHE A 70 -5.66 -2.74 15.93
C PHE A 70 -5.25 -2.64 14.46
N GLY A 71 -3.98 -2.94 14.18
CA GLY A 71 -3.48 -3.17 12.83
C GLY A 71 -3.73 -4.61 12.36
N GLY A 72 -3.29 -4.91 11.15
CA GLY A 72 -3.51 -6.22 10.54
C GLY A 72 -4.95 -6.44 10.09
N SER A 73 -5.36 -7.71 9.94
CA SER A 73 -6.73 -8.09 9.59
C SER A 73 -7.26 -9.11 10.62
N PRO A 74 -8.38 -8.80 11.32
CA PRO A 74 -8.95 -9.70 12.31
C PRO A 74 -9.54 -10.98 11.69
N ILE A 75 -9.93 -10.91 10.42
CA ILE A 75 -10.49 -12.03 9.65
C ILE A 75 -9.43 -12.77 8.82
N GLY A 76 -8.15 -12.41 9.00
CA GLY A 76 -7.05 -12.93 8.22
C GLY A 76 -7.01 -12.38 6.79
N ASN A 77 -5.83 -12.41 6.19
CA ASN A 77 -5.58 -11.88 4.86
C ASN A 77 -4.68 -12.82 4.07
N SER A 78 -4.86 -12.93 2.77
CA SER A 78 -3.99 -13.75 1.94
C SER A 78 -3.77 -13.12 0.55
N ARG A 79 -2.72 -13.61 -0.12
CA ARG A 79 -2.40 -13.26 -1.51
C ARG A 79 -2.87 -14.35 -2.48
N VAL A 80 -3.93 -15.06 -2.15
CA VAL A 80 -4.57 -16.02 -3.06
C VAL A 80 -5.21 -15.26 -4.20
N LYS A 81 -4.82 -15.59 -5.44
CA LYS A 81 -5.39 -15.06 -6.68
C LYS A 81 -6.14 -16.15 -7.41
N LEU A 82 -7.42 -15.95 -7.72
CA LEU A 82 -8.24 -16.92 -8.45
C LEU A 82 -7.78 -17.11 -9.89
N THR A 83 -7.04 -16.15 -10.44
CA THR A 83 -6.44 -16.22 -11.77
C THR A 83 -5.22 -17.15 -11.86
N ASN A 84 -4.62 -17.55 -10.73
CA ASN A 84 -3.44 -18.41 -10.70
C ASN A 84 -3.81 -19.87 -10.38
N ALA A 85 -4.52 -20.52 -11.33
CA ALA A 85 -5.00 -21.88 -11.17
C ALA A 85 -3.89 -22.88 -10.81
N LYS A 86 -2.68 -22.75 -11.41
CA LYS A 86 -1.55 -23.65 -11.13
C LYS A 86 -1.15 -23.60 -9.65
N ASN A 87 -0.97 -22.42 -9.08
CA ASN A 87 -0.62 -22.26 -7.67
C ASN A 87 -1.71 -22.79 -6.74
N LEU A 88 -2.99 -22.63 -7.12
CA LEU A 88 -4.11 -23.12 -6.32
C LEU A 88 -4.18 -24.66 -6.31
N VAL A 89 -3.89 -25.31 -7.44
CA VAL A 89 -3.78 -26.78 -7.53
C VAL A 89 -2.60 -27.28 -6.71
N GLU A 90 -1.42 -26.69 -6.85
CA GLU A 90 -0.23 -27.05 -6.06
C GLU A 90 -0.47 -26.92 -4.55
N ARG A 91 -1.28 -25.97 -4.13
CA ARG A 91 -1.68 -25.77 -2.71
C ARG A 91 -2.87 -26.62 -2.27
N GLY A 92 -3.45 -27.42 -3.16
CA GLY A 92 -4.61 -28.27 -2.87
C GLY A 92 -5.91 -27.50 -2.60
N LEU A 93 -6.02 -26.24 -3.05
CA LEU A 93 -7.20 -25.39 -2.87
C LEU A 93 -8.27 -25.64 -3.91
N VAL A 94 -7.88 -26.07 -5.10
CA VAL A 94 -8.77 -26.53 -6.18
C VAL A 94 -8.20 -27.79 -6.81
N ALA A 95 -9.06 -28.65 -7.38
CA ALA A 95 -8.63 -29.81 -8.10
C ALA A 95 -8.06 -29.45 -9.48
N GLU A 96 -7.22 -30.32 -10.05
CA GLU A 96 -6.71 -30.14 -11.41
C GLU A 96 -7.87 -30.10 -12.43
N GLY A 97 -7.81 -29.14 -13.35
CA GLY A 97 -8.83 -28.93 -14.37
C GLY A 97 -10.07 -28.16 -13.92
N VAL A 98 -10.16 -27.76 -12.64
CA VAL A 98 -11.25 -26.93 -12.12
C VAL A 98 -10.89 -25.47 -12.33
N ASN A 99 -11.83 -24.68 -12.85
CA ASN A 99 -11.72 -23.23 -12.92
C ASN A 99 -11.90 -22.61 -11.52
N PRO A 100 -10.88 -21.94 -10.95
CA PRO A 100 -10.99 -21.43 -9.59
C PRO A 100 -12.06 -20.33 -9.42
N LEU A 101 -12.31 -19.51 -10.46
CA LEU A 101 -13.34 -18.47 -10.42
C LEU A 101 -14.73 -19.10 -10.30
N GLU A 102 -15.04 -20.08 -11.15
CA GLU A 102 -16.30 -20.82 -11.11
C GLU A 102 -16.49 -21.53 -9.76
N PHE A 103 -15.43 -22.17 -9.27
CA PHE A 103 -15.47 -22.84 -7.97
C PHE A 103 -15.75 -21.89 -6.81
N ALA A 104 -15.12 -20.71 -6.79
CA ALA A 104 -15.36 -19.67 -5.79
C ALA A 104 -16.78 -19.08 -5.91
N ALA A 105 -17.27 -18.87 -7.14
CA ALA A 105 -18.62 -18.37 -7.39
C ALA A 105 -19.71 -19.34 -6.90
N GLU A 106 -19.54 -20.64 -7.16
CA GLU A 106 -20.46 -21.67 -6.65
C GLU A 106 -20.40 -21.78 -5.11
N GLN A 107 -19.26 -21.50 -4.48
CA GLN A 107 -19.18 -21.42 -3.02
C GLN A 107 -19.98 -20.24 -2.48
N LEU A 108 -19.90 -19.04 -3.10
CA LEU A 108 -20.74 -17.89 -2.73
C LEU A 108 -22.25 -18.21 -2.81
N ARG A 109 -22.65 -18.88 -3.90
CA ARG A 109 -24.06 -19.35 -4.08
C ARG A 109 -24.45 -20.33 -2.98
N LYS A 110 -23.60 -21.32 -2.68
CA LYS A 110 -23.84 -22.33 -1.64
C LYS A 110 -23.95 -21.68 -0.25
N ASP A 111 -23.14 -20.68 0.01
CA ASP A 111 -23.17 -19.94 1.28
C ASP A 111 -24.32 -18.91 1.33
N GLY A 112 -25.05 -18.70 0.22
CA GLY A 112 -26.22 -17.82 0.13
C GLY A 112 -25.86 -16.34 0.29
N VAL A 113 -24.72 -15.92 -0.26
CA VAL A 113 -24.22 -14.54 -0.14
C VAL A 113 -24.92 -13.62 -1.14
N ASP A 114 -25.65 -12.62 -0.67
CA ASP A 114 -26.33 -11.62 -1.49
C ASP A 114 -25.40 -10.42 -1.80
N VAL A 115 -24.49 -10.09 -0.87
CA VAL A 115 -23.54 -8.98 -0.99
C VAL A 115 -22.15 -9.46 -0.59
N LEU A 116 -21.15 -9.11 -1.40
CA LEU A 116 -19.72 -9.33 -1.10
C LEU A 116 -19.02 -7.98 -0.97
N HIS A 117 -18.45 -7.70 0.21
CA HIS A 117 -17.49 -6.62 0.39
C HIS A 117 -16.06 -7.16 0.30
N THR A 118 -15.26 -6.56 -0.58
CA THR A 118 -13.83 -6.82 -0.69
C THR A 118 -13.03 -5.62 -0.20
N ILE A 119 -12.04 -5.86 0.65
CA ILE A 119 -11.10 -4.84 1.12
C ILE A 119 -9.73 -5.22 0.56
N GLY A 120 -9.32 -4.58 -0.54
CA GLY A 120 -8.12 -4.99 -1.26
C GLY A 120 -7.67 -4.02 -2.34
N GLY A 121 -6.60 -4.41 -3.04
CA GLY A 121 -6.11 -3.68 -4.21
C GLY A 121 -7.02 -3.86 -5.44
N ASP A 122 -6.55 -3.38 -6.58
CA ASP A 122 -7.21 -3.52 -7.89
C ASP A 122 -7.52 -4.98 -8.24
N ASP A 123 -6.53 -5.88 -8.19
CA ASP A 123 -6.71 -7.31 -8.44
C ASP A 123 -7.80 -7.95 -7.56
N THR A 124 -7.90 -7.54 -6.29
CA THR A 124 -8.91 -8.08 -5.37
C THR A 124 -10.30 -7.65 -5.77
N ASN A 125 -10.46 -6.38 -6.12
CA ASN A 125 -11.75 -5.79 -6.46
C ASN A 125 -12.22 -6.25 -7.85
N THR A 126 -11.33 -6.32 -8.84
CA THR A 126 -11.68 -6.82 -10.18
C THR A 126 -12.03 -8.31 -10.17
N THR A 127 -11.30 -9.13 -9.39
CA THR A 127 -11.66 -10.54 -9.19
C THR A 127 -13.08 -10.70 -8.63
N ALA A 128 -13.50 -9.84 -7.71
CA ALA A 128 -14.86 -9.90 -7.17
C ALA A 128 -15.92 -9.49 -8.20
N ALA A 129 -15.58 -8.56 -9.10
CA ALA A 129 -16.46 -8.23 -10.24
C ALA A 129 -16.62 -9.40 -11.21
N ASP A 130 -15.53 -10.13 -11.49
CA ASP A 130 -15.59 -11.34 -12.33
C ASP A 130 -16.46 -12.43 -11.70
N LEU A 131 -16.40 -12.60 -10.36
CA LEU A 131 -17.30 -13.51 -9.64
C LEU A 131 -18.77 -13.10 -9.80
N ALA A 132 -19.08 -11.80 -9.67
CA ALA A 132 -20.45 -11.30 -9.85
C ALA A 132 -20.93 -11.49 -11.29
N ALA A 133 -20.10 -11.23 -12.29
CA ALA A 133 -20.42 -11.43 -13.70
C ALA A 133 -20.72 -12.90 -14.00
N TYR A 134 -19.87 -13.83 -13.53
CA TYR A 134 -20.11 -15.26 -13.69
C TYR A 134 -21.45 -15.69 -13.04
N LEU A 135 -21.73 -15.25 -11.82
CA LEU A 135 -22.95 -15.59 -11.11
C LEU A 135 -24.20 -15.05 -11.81
N HIS A 136 -24.13 -13.81 -12.33
CA HIS A 136 -25.23 -13.21 -13.10
C HIS A 136 -25.58 -14.05 -14.35
N GLU A 137 -24.58 -14.56 -15.09
CA GLU A 137 -24.76 -15.46 -16.22
C GLU A 137 -25.39 -16.82 -15.83
N HIS A 138 -25.38 -17.16 -14.52
CA HIS A 138 -25.92 -18.40 -13.97
C HIS A 138 -27.12 -18.16 -13.04
N ASP A 139 -27.92 -17.11 -13.31
CA ASP A 139 -29.15 -16.78 -12.60
C ASP A 139 -28.98 -16.55 -11.08
N TYR A 140 -27.84 -15.97 -10.67
CA TYR A 140 -27.59 -15.57 -9.28
C TYR A 140 -27.08 -14.14 -9.21
N GLU A 141 -27.85 -13.27 -8.55
CA GLU A 141 -27.50 -11.86 -8.38
C GLU A 141 -26.60 -11.67 -7.14
N LEU A 142 -25.38 -11.24 -7.36
CA LEU A 142 -24.42 -10.86 -6.33
C LEU A 142 -24.08 -9.38 -6.45
N THR A 143 -24.37 -8.61 -5.40
CA THR A 143 -23.87 -7.23 -5.32
C THR A 143 -22.44 -7.24 -4.79
N VAL A 144 -21.51 -6.59 -5.47
CA VAL A 144 -20.11 -6.47 -5.05
C VAL A 144 -19.76 -5.03 -4.80
N VAL A 145 -19.30 -4.71 -3.57
CA VAL A 145 -18.83 -3.37 -3.21
C VAL A 145 -17.44 -3.46 -2.62
N GLY A 146 -16.45 -2.95 -3.36
CA GLY A 146 -15.06 -2.95 -2.98
C GLY A 146 -14.63 -1.71 -2.21
N LEU A 147 -13.64 -1.88 -1.32
CA LEU A 147 -12.90 -0.80 -0.67
C LEU A 147 -11.45 -0.82 -1.15
N PRO A 148 -10.91 0.32 -1.63
CA PRO A 148 -9.58 0.39 -2.20
C PRO A 148 -8.51 0.42 -1.10
N LYS A 149 -7.72 -0.63 -1.00
CA LYS A 149 -6.70 -0.79 0.03
C LYS A 149 -5.33 -1.00 -0.62
N THR A 150 -4.46 -0.01 -0.51
CA THR A 150 -3.04 -0.09 -0.87
C THR A 150 -2.26 1.02 -0.15
N ILE A 151 -1.04 0.74 0.27
CA ILE A 151 -0.15 1.75 0.84
C ILE A 151 0.54 2.59 -0.25
N ASP A 152 0.53 2.12 -1.50
CA ASP A 152 1.17 2.78 -2.64
C ASP A 152 0.28 3.85 -3.27
N ASN A 153 -1.00 3.91 -2.91
CA ASN A 153 -1.99 4.85 -3.46
C ASN A 153 -2.05 4.83 -5.00
N ASP A 154 -1.94 3.64 -5.59
CA ASP A 154 -1.69 3.39 -7.01
C ASP A 154 -2.91 2.88 -7.80
N ILE A 155 -4.14 3.02 -7.27
CA ILE A 155 -5.39 2.58 -7.91
C ILE A 155 -6.00 3.73 -8.74
N ILE A 156 -6.20 3.50 -10.03
CA ILE A 156 -6.90 4.41 -10.94
C ILE A 156 -8.42 4.15 -10.86
N PRO A 157 -9.30 5.17 -10.87
CA PRO A 157 -9.06 6.61 -10.76
C PRO A 157 -9.24 7.12 -9.31
N ILE A 158 -8.84 6.37 -8.33
CA ILE A 158 -9.10 6.66 -6.92
C ILE A 158 -8.09 7.67 -6.38
N ARG A 159 -8.58 8.78 -5.84
CA ARG A 159 -7.76 9.87 -5.28
C ARG A 159 -6.90 9.42 -4.13
N GLN A 160 -7.50 8.68 -3.18
CA GLN A 160 -6.85 8.24 -1.96
C GLN A 160 -7.32 6.85 -1.59
N SER A 161 -6.39 5.90 -1.52
CA SER A 161 -6.62 4.55 -1.00
C SER A 161 -6.50 4.50 0.51
N LEU A 162 -7.20 3.54 1.12
CA LEU A 162 -7.20 3.32 2.55
C LEU A 162 -5.85 2.80 3.04
N GLY A 163 -5.34 3.41 4.11
CA GLY A 163 -4.12 3.01 4.81
C GLY A 163 -2.84 3.67 4.30
N ALA A 164 -2.86 4.40 3.19
CA ALA A 164 -1.67 5.02 2.64
C ALA A 164 -1.17 6.20 3.50
N TRP A 165 -2.05 7.01 4.05
CA TRP A 165 -1.67 8.10 4.96
C TRP A 165 -1.03 7.58 6.25
N THR A 166 -1.63 6.56 6.87
CA THR A 166 -1.07 5.92 8.07
C THR A 166 0.30 5.31 7.78
N ALA A 167 0.44 4.60 6.66
CA ALA A 167 1.72 3.98 6.32
C ALA A 167 2.84 5.03 6.18
N ALA A 168 2.55 6.18 5.57
CA ALA A 168 3.50 7.28 5.45
C ALA A 168 3.83 7.93 6.80
N GLU A 169 2.84 8.14 7.67
CA GLU A 169 3.05 8.67 9.02
C GLU A 169 3.91 7.72 9.88
N GLN A 170 3.62 6.42 9.84
CA GLN A 170 4.42 5.42 10.53
C GLN A 170 5.85 5.36 9.99
N GLY A 171 6.02 5.49 8.67
CA GLY A 171 7.32 5.61 8.03
C GLY A 171 8.10 6.84 8.51
N ALA A 172 7.43 7.99 8.67
CA ALA A 172 8.04 9.22 9.21
C ALA A 172 8.47 9.05 10.67
N GLY A 173 7.63 8.43 11.51
CA GLY A 173 7.98 8.12 12.89
C GLY A 173 9.14 7.13 13.01
N PHE A 174 9.15 6.11 12.16
CA PHE A 174 10.28 5.16 12.04
C PHE A 174 11.58 5.88 11.67
N ALA A 175 11.54 6.72 10.63
CA ALA A 175 12.68 7.51 10.19
C ALA A 175 13.22 8.40 11.30
N PHE A 176 12.34 9.04 12.10
CA PHE A 176 12.75 9.88 13.22
C PHE A 176 13.59 9.12 14.24
N ASN A 177 13.23 7.88 14.56
CA ASN A 177 14.01 7.05 15.47
C ASN A 177 15.33 6.59 14.83
N VAL A 178 15.29 6.17 13.57
CA VAL A 178 16.47 5.67 12.84
C VAL A 178 17.49 6.78 12.60
N ILE A 179 17.04 7.97 12.19
CA ILE A 179 17.92 9.13 11.97
C ILE A 179 18.55 9.61 13.28
N GLY A 180 17.95 9.31 14.44
CA GLY A 180 18.58 9.54 15.73
C GLY A 180 19.98 8.96 15.90
N GLU A 181 20.32 7.94 15.09
CA GLU A 181 21.67 7.33 15.03
C GLU A 181 22.71 8.16 14.27
N HIS A 182 22.34 9.29 13.63
CA HIS A 182 23.20 10.08 12.73
C HIS A 182 24.52 10.54 13.39
N ARG A 183 24.64 10.52 14.71
CA ARG A 183 25.86 10.86 15.45
C ARG A 183 26.55 9.68 16.11
N SER A 184 26.16 8.46 15.80
CA SER A 184 26.84 7.28 16.33
C SER A 184 28.26 7.12 15.75
N ASN A 185 28.51 7.71 14.56
CA ASN A 185 29.82 7.83 13.93
C ASN A 185 29.96 9.18 13.20
N PRO A 186 31.19 9.67 13.00
CA PRO A 186 31.44 10.72 12.01
C PRO A 186 31.03 10.24 10.61
N ARG A 187 30.57 11.15 9.76
CA ARG A 187 30.25 10.89 8.34
C ARG A 187 29.31 9.70 8.14
N MET A 188 28.12 9.81 8.76
CA MET A 188 27.08 8.76 8.75
C MET A 188 26.18 8.89 7.52
N LEU A 189 26.03 7.81 6.75
CA LEU A 189 25.03 7.68 5.70
C LEU A 189 23.87 6.81 6.21
N ILE A 190 22.65 7.36 6.20
CA ILE A 190 21.43 6.65 6.58
C ILE A 190 20.51 6.57 5.36
N VAL A 191 20.11 5.37 4.99
CA VAL A 191 19.14 5.11 3.94
C VAL A 191 17.89 4.49 4.55
N HIS A 192 16.79 5.20 4.48
CA HIS A 192 15.47 4.71 4.85
C HIS A 192 14.74 4.22 3.60
N GLU A 193 14.63 2.92 3.43
CA GLU A 193 13.93 2.30 2.31
C GLU A 193 12.45 2.09 2.67
N CYS A 194 11.56 2.65 1.86
CA CYS A 194 10.12 2.46 1.90
C CYS A 194 9.69 1.45 0.82
N MET A 195 8.54 0.80 1.01
CA MET A 195 7.87 0.04 -0.04
C MET A 195 7.39 0.99 -1.16
N GLY A 196 7.01 0.42 -2.30
CA GLY A 196 6.57 1.16 -3.49
C GLY A 196 7.42 0.78 -4.70
N ARG A 197 7.15 -0.42 -5.26
CA ARG A 197 7.92 -0.93 -6.41
C ARG A 197 7.80 -0.04 -7.64
N ASN A 198 6.56 0.31 -7.99
CA ASN A 198 6.21 1.02 -9.23
C ASN A 198 5.61 2.41 -8.97
N CYS A 199 5.44 2.78 -7.69
CA CYS A 199 4.87 4.05 -7.30
C CYS A 199 5.62 4.62 -6.10
N GLY A 200 6.17 5.81 -6.27
CA GLY A 200 6.94 6.54 -5.26
C GLY A 200 6.11 7.25 -4.20
N TYR A 201 4.77 7.17 -4.27
CA TYR A 201 3.87 7.90 -3.37
C TYR A 201 4.22 7.72 -1.90
N LEU A 202 4.36 6.47 -1.43
CA LEU A 202 4.63 6.18 -0.02
C LEU A 202 5.93 6.83 0.45
N THR A 203 6.99 6.78 -0.36
CA THR A 203 8.28 7.39 -0.02
C THR A 203 8.21 8.90 0.00
N ALA A 204 7.59 9.51 -1.02
CA ALA A 204 7.41 10.96 -1.12
C ALA A 204 6.57 11.50 0.05
N GLU A 205 5.45 10.85 0.34
CA GLU A 205 4.56 11.23 1.45
C GLU A 205 5.22 11.01 2.82
N THR A 206 6.02 9.94 2.98
CA THR A 206 6.82 9.70 4.18
C THR A 206 7.84 10.81 4.40
N ALA A 207 8.56 11.22 3.35
CA ALA A 207 9.53 12.31 3.42
C ALA A 207 8.85 13.64 3.76
N ARG A 208 7.68 13.94 3.16
CA ARG A 208 6.88 15.13 3.46
C ARG A 208 6.45 15.14 4.93
N ARG A 209 5.84 14.08 5.42
CA ARG A 209 5.38 13.99 6.82
C ARG A 209 6.54 14.04 7.81
N TYR A 210 7.67 13.46 7.45
CA TYR A 210 8.88 13.55 8.25
C TYR A 210 9.41 15.01 8.33
N HIS A 211 9.47 15.69 7.20
CA HIS A 211 9.88 17.09 7.12
C HIS A 211 8.93 18.00 7.95
N GLU A 212 7.60 17.81 7.83
CA GLU A 212 6.59 18.50 8.65
C GLU A 212 6.75 18.22 10.16
N LEU A 213 7.04 16.96 10.52
CA LEU A 213 7.33 16.57 11.90
C LEU A 213 8.51 17.34 12.48
N LEU A 214 9.57 17.57 11.70
CA LEU A 214 10.72 18.35 12.12
C LEU A 214 10.41 19.84 12.29
N GLN A 215 9.50 20.41 11.49
CA GLN A 215 9.07 21.81 11.64
C GLN A 215 8.40 22.06 13.00
N ALA A 216 7.74 21.06 13.58
CA ALA A 216 7.12 21.16 14.90
C ALA A 216 8.10 21.00 16.09
N LYS A 217 9.39 20.68 15.82
CA LYS A 217 10.39 20.44 16.87
C LYS A 217 11.11 21.74 17.27
N GLN A 218 11.57 21.75 18.52
CA GLN A 218 12.50 22.78 19.00
C GLN A 218 13.94 22.32 18.83
N TRP A 219 14.78 23.20 18.40
CA TRP A 219 16.19 22.93 18.13
C TRP A 219 17.11 23.67 19.10
N ALA A 220 18.26 23.10 19.42
CA ALA A 220 19.25 23.62 20.34
C ALA A 220 20.67 23.55 19.76
N PRO A 221 21.03 24.43 18.81
CA PRO A 221 22.29 24.32 18.06
C PRO A 221 23.52 24.36 19.00
N SER A 222 23.48 25.07 20.10
CA SER A 222 24.56 25.11 21.09
C SER A 222 24.82 23.76 21.77
N LEU A 223 23.84 22.87 21.75
CA LEU A 223 23.97 21.47 22.22
C LEU A 223 24.21 20.49 21.09
N GLY A 224 24.43 20.98 19.85
CA GLY A 224 24.61 20.16 18.67
C GLY A 224 23.34 19.54 18.10
N LEU A 225 22.18 19.97 18.58
CA LEU A 225 20.86 19.56 18.08
C LEU A 225 20.39 20.58 17.03
N THR A 226 20.63 20.30 15.76
CA THR A 226 20.31 21.18 14.62
C THR A 226 19.35 20.47 13.68
N ARG A 227 18.43 21.24 13.06
CA ARG A 227 17.46 20.71 12.10
C ARG A 227 18.16 20.06 10.90
N GLU A 228 19.17 20.73 10.36
CA GLU A 228 19.89 20.36 9.15
C GLU A 228 20.43 18.92 9.22
N ARG A 229 20.85 18.48 10.40
CA ARG A 229 21.35 17.10 10.59
C ARG A 229 20.22 16.05 10.63
N TRP A 230 19.04 16.45 11.03
CA TRP A 230 17.87 15.58 11.11
C TRP A 230 17.07 15.56 9.83
N ASP A 231 17.23 16.58 8.96
CA ASP A 231 16.37 16.72 7.80
C ASP A 231 16.58 15.64 6.75
N VAL A 232 15.63 15.57 5.83
CA VAL A 232 15.75 14.80 4.59
C VAL A 232 16.81 15.45 3.73
N HIS A 233 17.76 14.68 3.19
CA HIS A 233 18.78 15.22 2.30
C HIS A 233 18.59 14.78 0.85
N ALA A 234 17.93 13.65 0.61
CA ALA A 234 17.52 13.21 -0.72
C ALA A 234 16.29 12.30 -0.67
N VAL A 235 15.51 12.34 -1.77
CA VAL A 235 14.37 11.44 -2.02
C VAL A 235 14.57 10.81 -3.40
N PHE A 236 14.52 9.47 -3.48
CA PHE A 236 14.62 8.75 -4.75
C PHE A 236 13.36 7.91 -4.98
N LEU A 237 12.70 8.14 -6.11
CA LEU A 237 11.46 7.49 -6.50
C LEU A 237 11.63 6.75 -7.83
N PRO A 238 10.82 5.71 -8.14
CA PRO A 238 10.88 5.02 -9.43
C PRO A 238 10.53 5.92 -10.62
N GLU A 239 9.74 6.98 -10.40
CA GLU A 239 9.36 7.95 -11.43
C GLU A 239 10.43 9.00 -11.73
N MET A 240 11.53 9.02 -10.97
CA MET A 240 12.61 9.99 -11.13
C MET A 240 13.81 9.39 -11.83
N LYS A 241 14.39 10.15 -12.75
CA LYS A 241 15.69 9.84 -13.33
C LYS A 241 16.78 9.95 -12.29
N LEU A 242 17.64 8.97 -12.23
CA LEU A 242 18.78 8.95 -11.30
C LEU A 242 20.05 9.50 -11.96
N ASP A 243 20.52 10.66 -11.50
CA ASP A 243 21.88 11.17 -11.81
C ASP A 243 22.78 11.01 -10.59
N LEU A 244 23.43 9.85 -10.50
CA LEU A 244 24.31 9.51 -9.38
C LEU A 244 25.45 10.52 -9.20
N ALA A 245 26.01 11.07 -10.28
CA ALA A 245 27.16 11.95 -10.19
C ALA A 245 26.77 13.33 -9.62
N ALA A 246 25.71 13.93 -10.14
CA ALA A 246 25.20 15.21 -9.64
C ALA A 246 24.74 15.10 -8.19
N GLU A 247 24.00 14.02 -7.85
CA GLU A 247 23.54 13.80 -6.48
C GLU A 247 24.69 13.51 -5.51
N ALA A 248 25.70 12.76 -5.93
CA ALA A 248 26.87 12.53 -5.10
C ALA A 248 27.65 13.80 -4.80
N GLU A 249 27.80 14.73 -5.75
CA GLU A 249 28.44 16.04 -5.53
C GLU A 249 27.65 16.86 -4.49
N ARG A 250 26.33 16.95 -4.66
CA ARG A 250 25.44 17.67 -3.74
C ARG A 250 25.46 17.07 -2.33
N LEU A 251 25.30 15.75 -2.21
CA LEU A 251 25.27 15.04 -0.94
C LEU A 251 26.64 15.02 -0.25
N LYS A 252 27.74 15.06 -1.03
CA LYS A 252 29.09 15.22 -0.47
C LYS A 252 29.26 16.54 0.23
N ALA A 253 28.76 17.63 -0.34
CA ALA A 253 28.80 18.94 0.32
C ALA A 253 28.03 18.91 1.67
N ILE A 254 26.85 18.28 1.70
CA ILE A 254 26.07 18.09 2.93
C ILE A 254 26.85 17.23 3.95
N MET A 255 27.44 16.12 3.51
CA MET A 255 28.26 15.26 4.36
C MET A 255 29.44 16.02 4.96
N ASP A 256 30.11 16.85 4.18
CA ASP A 256 31.28 17.64 4.64
C ASP A 256 30.87 18.72 5.65
N GLU A 257 29.67 19.31 5.51
CA GLU A 257 29.15 20.35 6.40
C GLU A 257 28.51 19.76 7.65
N GLN A 258 27.60 18.77 7.49
CA GLN A 258 26.75 18.29 8.57
C GLN A 258 27.30 17.03 9.26
N GLY A 259 28.17 16.27 8.61
CA GLY A 259 28.72 15.00 9.10
C GLY A 259 27.75 13.82 8.96
N ASN A 260 26.61 14.02 8.30
CA ASN A 260 25.68 12.93 7.96
C ASN A 260 24.84 13.25 6.72
N VAL A 261 24.30 12.20 6.11
CA VAL A 261 23.36 12.27 5.00
C VAL A 261 22.21 11.29 5.27
N ASN A 262 20.95 11.76 5.12
CA ASN A 262 19.74 10.98 5.30
C ASN A 262 19.00 10.89 3.97
N ILE A 263 18.84 9.68 3.44
CA ILE A 263 18.17 9.38 2.16
C ILE A 263 16.85 8.67 2.42
N PHE A 264 15.77 9.12 1.78
CA PHE A 264 14.50 8.43 1.68
C PHE A 264 14.40 7.77 0.30
N LEU A 265 14.28 6.46 0.27
CA LEU A 265 14.39 5.65 -0.94
C LEU A 265 13.16 4.78 -1.13
N SER A 266 12.53 4.86 -2.31
CA SER A 266 11.56 3.83 -2.73
C SER A 266 12.30 2.56 -3.16
N GLU A 267 11.80 1.39 -2.78
CA GLU A 267 12.39 0.10 -3.20
C GLU A 267 12.41 -0.11 -4.73
N GLY A 268 11.63 0.70 -5.48
CA GLY A 268 11.60 0.69 -6.94
C GLY A 268 12.53 1.68 -7.61
N ALA A 269 13.15 2.58 -6.85
CA ALA A 269 14.06 3.58 -7.42
C ALA A 269 15.34 2.96 -7.97
N GLY A 270 15.84 3.44 -9.10
CA GLY A 270 17.11 3.03 -9.70
C GLY A 270 17.16 1.57 -10.15
N VAL A 271 16.03 0.87 -10.24
CA VAL A 271 15.99 -0.55 -10.64
C VAL A 271 16.57 -0.77 -12.03
N PRO A 272 16.32 0.05 -13.05
CA PRO A 272 16.94 -0.09 -14.37
C PRO A 272 18.46 -0.01 -14.31
N GLU A 273 19.02 0.92 -13.54
CA GLU A 273 20.45 1.13 -13.37
C GLU A 273 21.10 -0.07 -12.65
N ILE A 274 20.43 -0.60 -11.62
CA ILE A 274 20.89 -1.79 -10.90
C ILE A 274 20.93 -3.00 -11.84
N ILE A 275 19.88 -3.20 -12.63
CA ILE A 275 19.81 -4.29 -13.61
C ILE A 275 20.97 -4.18 -14.62
N ALA A 276 21.16 -2.99 -15.18
CA ALA A 276 22.24 -2.75 -16.16
C ALA A 276 23.63 -3.05 -15.57
N GLU A 277 23.88 -2.67 -14.32
CA GLU A 277 25.15 -2.98 -13.62
C GLU A 277 25.32 -4.49 -13.41
N LEU A 278 24.28 -5.19 -12.94
CA LEU A 278 24.32 -6.63 -12.70
C LEU A 278 24.55 -7.41 -14.01
N GLU A 279 23.85 -7.06 -15.08
CA GLU A 279 23.99 -7.68 -16.39
C GLU A 279 25.39 -7.42 -16.99
N ALA A 280 25.93 -6.20 -16.85
CA ALA A 280 27.29 -5.89 -17.26
C ALA A 280 28.35 -6.69 -16.48
N ALA A 281 28.05 -7.04 -15.21
CA ALA A 281 28.88 -7.91 -14.38
C ALA A 281 28.66 -9.41 -14.67
N GLY A 282 27.80 -9.78 -15.64
CA GLY A 282 27.47 -11.16 -15.99
C GLY A 282 26.63 -11.89 -14.93
N GLN A 283 25.92 -11.17 -14.08
CA GLN A 283 25.03 -11.73 -13.07
C GLN A 283 23.61 -11.87 -13.61
N GLU A 284 22.94 -12.97 -13.25
CA GLU A 284 21.56 -13.21 -13.63
C GLU A 284 20.61 -12.48 -12.70
N VAL A 285 19.69 -11.69 -13.28
CA VAL A 285 18.64 -11.00 -12.54
C VAL A 285 17.45 -11.93 -12.34
N GLN A 286 17.16 -12.27 -11.08
CA GLN A 286 16.03 -13.15 -10.76
C GLN A 286 14.70 -12.44 -10.96
N ARG A 287 13.76 -13.14 -11.62
CA ARG A 287 12.40 -12.65 -11.86
C ARG A 287 11.37 -13.59 -11.21
N ASP A 288 10.22 -13.05 -10.90
CA ASP A 288 9.08 -13.83 -10.44
C ASP A 288 8.38 -14.54 -11.63
N PRO A 289 7.38 -15.42 -11.40
CA PRO A 289 6.65 -16.08 -12.48
C PRO A 289 5.90 -15.14 -13.45
N PHE A 290 5.76 -13.86 -13.08
CA PHE A 290 5.12 -12.81 -13.90
C PHE A 290 6.14 -11.96 -14.68
N GLY A 291 7.45 -12.23 -14.52
CA GLY A 291 8.52 -11.50 -15.19
C GLY A 291 9.08 -10.31 -14.41
N HIS A 292 8.51 -9.95 -13.28
CA HIS A 292 8.99 -8.83 -12.47
C HIS A 292 10.28 -9.19 -11.73
N VAL A 293 11.20 -8.22 -11.66
CA VAL A 293 12.44 -8.39 -10.92
C VAL A 293 12.15 -8.63 -9.43
N LYS A 294 12.81 -9.62 -8.85
CA LYS A 294 12.73 -9.86 -7.40
C LYS A 294 13.59 -8.84 -6.65
N LEU A 295 12.97 -7.77 -6.14
CA LEU A 295 13.66 -6.66 -5.47
C LEU A 295 14.55 -7.12 -4.29
N ASP A 296 14.14 -8.15 -3.57
CA ASP A 296 14.94 -8.73 -2.48
C ASP A 296 16.30 -9.26 -2.95
N THR A 297 16.39 -9.67 -4.22
CA THR A 297 17.65 -10.20 -4.79
C THR A 297 18.59 -9.11 -5.27
N ILE A 298 18.06 -7.96 -5.72
CA ILE A 298 18.86 -6.82 -6.18
C ILE A 298 19.10 -5.78 -5.07
N ASN A 299 18.29 -5.79 -4.01
CA ASN A 299 18.41 -5.01 -2.78
C ASN A 299 18.73 -3.52 -3.01
N PRO A 300 17.80 -2.71 -3.54
CA PRO A 300 18.04 -1.33 -3.94
C PRO A 300 18.69 -0.48 -2.83
N GLY A 301 18.20 -0.58 -1.59
CA GLY A 301 18.76 0.17 -0.46
C GLY A 301 20.25 -0.09 -0.24
N GLN A 302 20.70 -1.33 -0.37
CA GLN A 302 22.11 -1.66 -0.24
C GLN A 302 22.93 -1.17 -1.44
N TRP A 303 22.34 -1.23 -2.64
CA TRP A 303 23.01 -0.72 -3.83
C TRP A 303 23.22 0.81 -3.73
N PHE A 304 22.17 1.58 -3.42
CA PHE A 304 22.29 3.03 -3.20
C PHE A 304 23.28 3.37 -2.10
N ALA A 305 23.22 2.64 -0.99
CA ALA A 305 24.14 2.83 0.12
C ALA A 305 25.60 2.60 -0.29
N LYS A 306 25.88 1.57 -1.09
CA LYS A 306 27.22 1.29 -1.62
C LYS A 306 27.70 2.38 -2.58
N GLN A 307 26.86 2.80 -3.53
CA GLN A 307 27.22 3.83 -4.51
C GLN A 307 27.53 5.16 -3.81
N PHE A 308 26.65 5.63 -2.94
CA PHE A 308 26.85 6.93 -2.27
C PHE A 308 27.94 6.88 -1.20
N ALA A 309 28.12 5.77 -0.46
CA ALA A 309 29.13 5.70 0.60
C ALA A 309 30.52 6.06 0.11
N GLU A 310 30.93 5.51 -1.03
CA GLU A 310 32.24 5.79 -1.63
C GLU A 310 32.34 7.23 -2.14
N LEU A 311 31.32 7.68 -2.88
CA LEU A 311 31.32 8.99 -3.55
C LEU A 311 31.28 10.17 -2.57
N ILE A 312 30.53 10.04 -1.45
CA ILE A 312 30.41 11.11 -0.44
C ILE A 312 31.39 10.94 0.73
N GLY A 313 32.19 9.88 0.74
CA GLY A 313 33.15 9.59 1.80
C GLY A 313 32.48 9.29 3.16
N ALA A 314 31.43 8.47 3.15
CA ALA A 314 30.79 7.99 4.39
C ALA A 314 31.68 6.97 5.10
N GLU A 315 31.86 7.11 6.42
CA GLU A 315 32.60 6.17 7.26
C GLU A 315 31.71 5.05 7.81
N LYS A 316 30.43 5.34 7.99
CA LYS A 316 29.43 4.40 8.48
C LYS A 316 28.16 4.50 7.64
N VAL A 317 27.61 3.35 7.32
CA VAL A 317 26.36 3.22 6.54
C VAL A 317 25.34 2.44 7.33
N MET A 318 24.09 2.89 7.30
CA MET A 318 22.95 2.18 7.85
C MET A 318 21.80 2.20 6.85
N VAL A 319 21.30 1.01 6.49
CA VAL A 319 20.10 0.84 5.66
C VAL A 319 19.00 0.24 6.52
N GLN A 320 17.85 0.90 6.58
CA GLN A 320 16.71 0.45 7.37
C GLN A 320 15.44 0.47 6.50
N LYS A 321 14.59 -0.53 6.68
CA LYS A 321 13.36 -0.73 5.91
C LYS A 321 12.14 -0.64 6.83
N SER A 322 11.23 0.28 6.57
CA SER A 322 10.02 0.47 7.37
C SER A 322 8.82 -0.38 6.91
N GLY A 323 8.93 -1.08 5.79
CA GLY A 323 7.79 -1.68 5.09
C GLY A 323 6.82 -2.47 5.98
N TYR A 324 7.28 -3.49 6.72
CA TYR A 324 6.41 -4.27 7.60
C TYR A 324 5.90 -3.48 8.80
N TYR A 325 6.73 -2.61 9.35
CA TYR A 325 6.35 -1.73 10.46
C TYR A 325 5.21 -0.80 10.04
N SER A 326 5.36 -0.12 8.91
CA SER A 326 4.39 0.86 8.44
C SER A 326 3.05 0.24 8.05
N ARG A 327 3.05 -0.89 7.30
CA ARG A 327 1.82 -1.48 6.78
C ARG A 327 0.99 -2.28 7.79
N ALA A 328 1.57 -2.62 8.95
CA ALA A 328 0.91 -3.41 9.98
C ALA A 328 0.36 -2.58 11.14
N ALA A 329 0.51 -1.26 11.10
CA ALA A 329 -0.01 -0.36 12.11
C ALA A 329 -1.55 -0.31 12.12
N HIS A 330 -2.15 0.19 13.21
CA HIS A 330 -3.56 0.60 13.22
C HIS A 330 -3.72 1.93 12.47
N ALA A 331 -4.93 2.19 11.95
CA ALA A 331 -5.21 3.40 11.18
C ALA A 331 -5.09 4.67 12.05
N ASN A 332 -4.48 5.72 11.50
CA ASN A 332 -4.45 7.03 12.13
C ASN A 332 -5.81 7.76 11.97
N ALA A 333 -5.92 8.94 12.56
CA ALA A 333 -7.17 9.70 12.55
C ALA A 333 -7.65 10.09 11.13
N GLU A 334 -6.72 10.37 10.21
CA GLU A 334 -7.06 10.71 8.81
C GLU A 334 -7.64 9.50 8.08
N ASP A 335 -6.97 8.35 8.17
CA ASP A 335 -7.46 7.11 7.56
C ASP A 335 -8.74 6.61 8.23
N LEU A 336 -8.90 6.73 9.56
CA LEU A 336 -10.15 6.38 10.24
C LEU A 336 -11.34 7.20 9.73
N ALA A 337 -11.15 8.50 9.50
CA ALA A 337 -12.20 9.34 8.92
C ALA A 337 -12.57 8.91 7.50
N LEU A 338 -11.57 8.62 6.66
CA LEU A 338 -11.77 8.15 5.29
C LEU A 338 -12.41 6.75 5.25
N ILE A 339 -11.97 5.83 6.12
CA ILE A 339 -12.54 4.48 6.26
C ILE A 339 -14.02 4.58 6.58
N LYS A 340 -14.38 5.40 7.59
CA LYS A 340 -15.79 5.58 7.98
C LYS A 340 -16.64 6.11 6.83
N GLU A 341 -16.18 7.16 6.15
CA GLU A 341 -16.88 7.76 5.01
C GLU A 341 -17.11 6.73 3.89
N MET A 342 -16.09 5.97 3.54
CA MET A 342 -16.17 4.94 2.50
C MET A 342 -17.01 3.73 2.92
N CYS A 343 -16.92 3.27 4.17
CA CYS A 343 -17.73 2.16 4.67
C CYS A 343 -19.20 2.52 4.76
N ASP A 344 -19.53 3.75 5.18
CA ASP A 344 -20.92 4.22 5.22
C ASP A 344 -21.54 4.18 3.80
N LEU A 345 -20.83 4.72 2.80
CA LEU A 345 -21.30 4.69 1.42
C LEU A 345 -21.32 3.26 0.84
N ALA A 346 -20.35 2.41 1.19
CA ALA A 346 -20.30 1.02 0.73
C ALA A 346 -21.54 0.24 1.15
N VAL A 347 -21.98 0.40 2.40
CA VAL A 347 -23.20 -0.23 2.91
C VAL A 347 -24.44 0.34 2.22
N GLU A 348 -24.51 1.66 2.01
CA GLU A 348 -25.63 2.28 1.30
C GLU A 348 -25.74 1.79 -0.15
N CYS A 349 -24.62 1.72 -0.88
CA CYS A 349 -24.58 1.17 -2.24
C CYS A 349 -25.02 -0.31 -2.25
N ALA A 350 -24.50 -1.11 -1.32
CA ALA A 350 -24.88 -2.51 -1.19
C ALA A 350 -26.40 -2.68 -0.97
N LEU A 351 -26.99 -1.89 -0.07
CA LEU A 351 -28.44 -1.94 0.20
C LEU A 351 -29.30 -1.50 -0.99
N ARG A 352 -28.74 -0.68 -1.90
CA ARG A 352 -29.40 -0.30 -3.17
C ARG A 352 -29.12 -1.29 -4.31
N GLY A 353 -28.28 -2.30 -4.11
CA GLY A 353 -27.83 -3.22 -5.16
C GLY A 353 -26.86 -2.59 -6.17
N GLU A 354 -26.16 -1.55 -5.78
CA GLU A 354 -25.15 -0.85 -6.60
C GLU A 354 -23.78 -1.47 -6.39
N SER A 355 -23.21 -2.06 -7.43
CA SER A 355 -21.85 -2.62 -7.44
C SER A 355 -20.82 -1.60 -7.88
N GLY A 356 -19.61 -1.64 -7.30
CA GLY A 356 -18.49 -0.80 -7.66
C GLY A 356 -17.41 -0.75 -6.57
N VAL A 357 -16.35 0.01 -6.79
CA VAL A 357 -15.33 0.32 -5.79
C VAL A 357 -15.59 1.71 -5.24
N ILE A 358 -15.72 1.82 -3.92
CA ILE A 358 -15.96 3.10 -3.28
C ILE A 358 -14.68 3.93 -3.29
N GLY A 359 -14.78 5.17 -3.76
CA GLY A 359 -13.62 6.06 -3.79
C GLY A 359 -13.97 7.47 -4.24
N ARG A 360 -13.07 8.40 -3.99
CA ARG A 360 -13.12 9.73 -4.60
C ARG A 360 -12.56 9.62 -6.01
N ASP A 361 -13.41 9.90 -6.99
CA ASP A 361 -13.15 9.73 -8.41
C ASP A 361 -12.39 10.94 -8.97
N GLU A 362 -11.08 10.78 -9.23
CA GLU A 362 -10.20 11.85 -9.79
C GLU A 362 -10.66 12.35 -11.16
N GLU A 363 -11.40 11.53 -11.92
CA GLU A 363 -11.94 11.91 -13.24
C GLU A 363 -13.31 12.58 -13.14
N ASN A 364 -13.86 12.69 -11.91
CA ASN A 364 -15.16 13.28 -11.65
C ASN A 364 -15.14 14.19 -10.42
N ASP A 365 -14.31 15.21 -10.45
CA ASP A 365 -14.19 16.27 -9.42
C ASP A 365 -14.02 15.75 -7.97
N ASP A 366 -13.32 14.63 -7.80
CA ASP A 366 -13.09 13.97 -6.52
C ASP A 366 -14.39 13.63 -5.74
N VAL A 367 -15.50 13.42 -6.44
CA VAL A 367 -16.77 13.01 -5.84
C VAL A 367 -16.63 11.60 -5.26
N LEU A 368 -17.05 11.44 -4.01
CA LEU A 368 -17.11 10.12 -3.38
C LEU A 368 -18.31 9.33 -3.93
N CYS A 369 -18.04 8.21 -4.59
CA CYS A 369 -19.06 7.38 -5.24
C CYS A 369 -18.61 5.92 -5.37
N ALA A 370 -19.54 5.06 -5.84
CA ALA A 370 -19.20 3.72 -6.32
C ALA A 370 -18.69 3.82 -7.77
N ILE A 371 -17.41 3.63 -7.96
CA ILE A 371 -16.75 3.67 -9.26
C ILE A 371 -16.93 2.31 -9.93
N ALA A 372 -17.40 2.31 -11.18
CA ALA A 372 -17.62 1.06 -11.92
C ALA A 372 -16.31 0.28 -12.13
N PHE A 373 -16.36 -1.03 -11.94
CA PHE A 373 -15.18 -1.91 -12.01
C PHE A 373 -14.33 -1.80 -13.29
N PRO A 374 -14.91 -1.62 -14.49
CA PRO A 374 -14.11 -1.46 -15.72
C PRO A 374 -13.20 -0.22 -15.73
N ARG A 375 -13.40 0.73 -14.81
CA ARG A 375 -12.55 1.91 -14.63
C ARG A 375 -11.45 1.70 -13.60
N ILE A 376 -11.50 0.61 -12.84
CA ILE A 376 -10.52 0.31 -11.80
C ILE A 376 -9.31 -0.39 -12.43
N ALA A 377 -8.14 0.19 -12.24
CA ALA A 377 -6.87 -0.39 -12.64
C ALA A 377 -5.80 -0.07 -11.59
N GLY A 378 -4.79 -0.92 -11.48
CA GLY A 378 -3.58 -0.63 -10.71
C GLY A 378 -2.57 0.18 -11.52
N GLY A 379 -1.46 0.51 -10.89
CA GLY A 379 -0.30 1.08 -11.57
C GLY A 379 -0.36 2.60 -11.83
N LYS A 380 -1.14 3.35 -11.05
CA LYS A 380 -1.08 4.82 -11.07
C LYS A 380 0.29 5.27 -10.56
N PRO A 381 1.13 5.91 -11.40
CA PRO A 381 2.41 6.43 -10.95
C PRO A 381 2.21 7.63 -10.01
N PHE A 382 3.21 7.89 -9.18
CA PHE A 382 3.23 9.13 -8.41
C PHE A 382 3.54 10.32 -9.33
N ASP A 383 2.71 11.36 -9.25
CA ASP A 383 2.92 12.59 -10.00
C ASP A 383 3.99 13.45 -9.32
N ILE A 384 5.23 13.40 -9.85
CA ILE A 384 6.38 14.16 -9.35
C ILE A 384 6.27 15.67 -9.60
N THR A 385 5.24 16.14 -10.32
CA THR A 385 4.98 17.57 -10.56
C THR A 385 4.04 18.19 -9.53
N ARG A 386 3.59 17.41 -8.53
CA ARG A 386 2.72 17.93 -7.47
C ARG A 386 3.38 19.10 -6.75
N PRO A 387 2.65 20.23 -6.55
CA PRO A 387 3.25 21.44 -5.99
C PRO A 387 3.96 21.25 -4.64
N TRP A 388 3.41 20.40 -3.77
CA TRP A 388 4.05 20.14 -2.48
C TRP A 388 5.35 19.32 -2.62
N PHE A 389 5.41 18.40 -3.60
CA PHE A 389 6.61 17.60 -3.82
C PHE A 389 7.72 18.42 -4.47
N THR A 390 7.39 19.21 -5.49
CA THR A 390 8.37 20.13 -6.11
C THR A 390 8.90 21.13 -5.10
N ALA A 391 8.05 21.69 -4.23
CA ALA A 391 8.48 22.58 -3.16
C ALA A 391 9.45 21.91 -2.17
N LEU A 392 9.16 20.66 -1.77
CA LEU A 392 10.07 19.88 -0.92
C LEU A 392 11.42 19.67 -1.62
N MET A 393 11.41 19.26 -2.89
CA MET A 393 12.63 18.99 -3.64
C MET A 393 13.46 20.25 -3.87
N ASP A 394 12.82 21.41 -4.09
CA ASP A 394 13.47 22.72 -4.18
C ASP A 394 14.15 23.10 -2.85
N GLU A 395 13.50 22.85 -1.70
CA GLU A 395 14.10 23.07 -0.37
C GLU A 395 15.34 22.18 -0.14
N LEU A 396 15.30 20.93 -0.64
CA LEU A 396 16.43 19.99 -0.57
C LEU A 396 17.55 20.32 -1.57
N GLY A 397 17.29 21.20 -2.54
CA GLY A 397 18.20 21.50 -3.65
C GLY A 397 18.43 20.29 -4.56
N GLN A 398 17.48 19.34 -4.60
CA GLN A 398 17.54 18.14 -5.44
C GLN A 398 16.77 18.35 -6.73
N ALA A 399 17.42 18.13 -7.88
CA ALA A 399 16.77 18.22 -9.18
C ALA A 399 15.75 17.09 -9.36
N VAL A 400 14.61 17.41 -9.99
CA VAL A 400 13.56 16.45 -10.34
C VAL A 400 13.44 16.38 -11.85
N GLU A 401 13.86 15.25 -12.42
CA GLU A 401 13.64 14.93 -13.82
C GLU A 401 12.83 13.63 -13.92
N PRO A 402 11.86 13.53 -14.84
CA PRO A 402 11.10 12.29 -15.00
C PRO A 402 12.01 11.17 -15.53
N ALA A 403 11.74 9.94 -15.11
CA ALA A 403 12.38 8.75 -15.66
C ALA A 403 12.07 8.63 -17.17
N GLU A 404 13.04 8.14 -17.96
CA GLU A 404 12.89 8.02 -19.41
C GLU A 404 11.86 6.94 -19.82
N THR A 405 11.62 5.98 -18.95
CA THR A 405 10.59 4.93 -19.09
C THR A 405 9.74 4.89 -17.84
N ALA A 406 8.41 4.88 -18.03
CA ALA A 406 7.53 4.55 -16.91
C ALA A 406 7.91 3.14 -16.40
N PRO A 407 7.83 2.89 -15.07
CA PRO A 407 8.06 1.54 -14.54
C PRO A 407 7.17 0.54 -15.27
N GLU A 408 7.73 -0.57 -15.74
CA GLU A 408 6.98 -1.64 -16.42
C GLU A 408 5.94 -2.22 -15.45
N HIS A 409 4.68 -2.17 -15.86
CA HIS A 409 3.52 -2.65 -15.10
C HIS A 409 3.38 -4.17 -15.11
#